data_014e756837427789649b453ca55306a9
#
_entry.id   014e756837427789649b453ca55306a9
#
_cell.length_a   1.000
_cell.length_b   1.000
_cell.length_c   1.000
_cell.angle_alpha   90.00
_cell.angle_beta   90.00
_cell.angle_gamma   90.00
#
_symmetry.space_group_name_H-M   'P 1'
#
loop_
_entity.id
_entity.type
_entity.pdbx_description
1 polymer ?
#
loop_
_entity_poly.entity_id
_entity_poly.type
_entity_poly.pdbx_seq_one_letter_code
_entity_poly.pdbx_strand_id
1 'polypeptide(L)'
;IRKKGGGEERIAAYEQFASRDLLGKGTLSRMLAGISTRRFTDASEPVGEEVEAAAVSTSKSAVSREFVARTRDAMRELMHRDLGDVRLAALMIDGLDLRGRTVVIALGVSTDSVKLPLGSWEGSTENATVATALLTDLTGRGLDPAQGMLFVIDGGKALKKAIRTVFGETARVQRCIRHKERNVLDHWPEKERPKAKARMRAAWD
;
A
#
# COMPACT_ATOMS: atom_id res chain seq x y z
N ILE A 1 -6.65 -41.13 -7.62
CA ILE A 1 -6.77 -42.57 -7.29
C ILE A 1 -7.62 -43.22 -8.38
N ARG A 2 -7.17 -44.34 -8.94
CA ARG A 2 -7.92 -45.08 -9.97
C ARG A 2 -9.03 -45.90 -9.33
N LYS A 3 -10.29 -45.72 -9.75
CA LYS A 3 -11.42 -46.54 -9.29
C LYS A 3 -11.28 -47.98 -9.80
N LYS A 4 -11.67 -48.94 -8.96
CA LYS A 4 -11.89 -50.36 -9.38
C LYS A 4 -13.02 -50.37 -10.40
N GLY A 5 -12.75 -50.24 -11.69
CA GLY A 5 -13.78 -50.19 -12.74
C GLY A 5 -13.52 -49.15 -13.83
N GLY A 6 -12.40 -48.46 -13.80
CA GLY A 6 -11.95 -47.47 -14.81
C GLY A 6 -12.56 -46.09 -14.54
N GLY A 7 -11.69 -45.12 -14.31
CA GLY A 7 -12.00 -43.73 -14.06
C GLY A 7 -11.09 -43.17 -12.98
N GLU A 8 -10.77 -41.88 -13.09
CA GLU A 8 -9.97 -41.16 -12.07
C GLU A 8 -10.92 -40.55 -11.04
N GLU A 9 -10.63 -40.78 -9.77
CA GLU A 9 -11.33 -40.10 -8.66
C GLU A 9 -10.57 -38.84 -8.29
N ARG A 10 -11.26 -37.72 -8.32
CA ARG A 10 -10.74 -36.45 -7.84
C ARG A 10 -10.63 -36.47 -6.33
N ILE A 11 -9.45 -36.17 -5.80
CA ILE A 11 -9.22 -36.10 -4.36
C ILE A 11 -9.47 -34.66 -3.94
N ALA A 12 -10.48 -34.43 -3.10
CA ALA A 12 -10.85 -33.09 -2.62
C ALA A 12 -9.67 -32.35 -1.98
N ALA A 13 -8.80 -33.06 -1.26
CA ALA A 13 -7.58 -32.50 -0.70
C ALA A 13 -6.61 -32.01 -1.80
N TYR A 14 -6.47 -32.76 -2.91
CA TYR A 14 -5.62 -32.33 -4.03
C TYR A 14 -6.21 -31.08 -4.72
N GLU A 15 -7.52 -31.00 -4.90
CA GLU A 15 -8.19 -29.81 -5.48
C GLU A 15 -8.05 -28.60 -4.57
N GLN A 16 -8.11 -28.79 -3.27
CA GLN A 16 -7.89 -27.72 -2.29
C GLN A 16 -6.45 -27.21 -2.28
N PHE A 17 -5.46 -28.12 -2.37
CA PHE A 17 -4.05 -27.75 -2.45
C PHE A 17 -3.63 -27.24 -3.84
N ALA A 18 -4.29 -27.69 -4.89
CA ALA A 18 -4.09 -27.18 -6.25
C ALA A 18 -4.78 -25.83 -6.50
N SER A 19 -5.58 -25.35 -5.55
CA SER A 19 -6.19 -24.04 -5.68
C SER A 19 -5.10 -22.96 -5.66
N ARG A 20 -4.99 -22.20 -6.75
CA ARG A 20 -4.05 -21.09 -6.89
C ARG A 20 -4.19 -20.05 -5.75
N ASP A 21 -5.34 -19.98 -5.11
CA ASP A 21 -5.65 -18.96 -4.11
C ASP A 21 -4.85 -19.16 -2.80
N LEU A 22 -4.72 -20.39 -2.30
CA LEU A 22 -3.94 -20.67 -1.08
C LEU A 22 -2.45 -20.42 -1.27
N LEU A 23 -1.88 -20.88 -2.38
CA LEU A 23 -0.48 -20.66 -2.72
C LEU A 23 -0.18 -19.17 -2.95
N GLY A 24 -1.08 -18.46 -3.61
CA GLY A 24 -0.92 -17.04 -3.89
C GLY A 24 -0.97 -16.18 -2.64
N LYS A 25 -1.90 -16.43 -1.72
CA LYS A 25 -1.97 -15.72 -0.42
C LYS A 25 -0.71 -15.97 0.41
N GLY A 26 -0.25 -17.21 0.49
CA GLY A 26 0.98 -17.56 1.19
C GLY A 26 2.22 -16.89 0.59
N THR A 27 2.32 -16.84 -0.75
CA THR A 27 3.40 -16.17 -1.46
C THR A 27 3.40 -14.66 -1.18
N LEU A 28 2.26 -14.00 -1.30
CA LEU A 28 2.13 -12.57 -1.04
C LEU A 28 2.52 -12.24 0.40
N SER A 29 1.98 -12.97 1.38
CA SER A 29 2.25 -12.75 2.81
C SER A 29 3.73 -12.90 3.15
N ARG A 30 4.39 -13.96 2.67
CA ARG A 30 5.82 -14.20 2.93
C ARG A 30 6.71 -13.15 2.28
N MET A 31 6.42 -12.74 1.05
CA MET A 31 7.16 -11.68 0.36
C MET A 31 6.99 -10.33 1.04
N LEU A 32 5.79 -9.99 1.53
CA LEU A 32 5.55 -8.78 2.31
C LEU A 32 6.24 -8.81 3.68
N ALA A 33 6.40 -10.00 4.27
CA ALA A 33 7.21 -10.20 5.48
C ALA A 33 8.73 -10.10 5.24
N GLY A 34 9.17 -9.81 4.00
CA GLY A 34 10.58 -9.60 3.66
C GLY A 34 11.33 -10.85 3.21
N ILE A 35 10.66 -11.97 2.98
CA ILE A 35 11.29 -13.18 2.46
C ILE A 35 11.58 -12.97 0.98
N SER A 36 12.85 -13.02 0.59
CA SER A 36 13.24 -12.89 -0.81
C SER A 36 12.83 -14.12 -1.64
N THR A 37 12.64 -13.93 -2.95
CA THR A 37 12.33 -15.04 -3.87
C THR A 37 13.40 -16.14 -3.88
N ARG A 38 14.64 -15.84 -3.49
CA ARG A 38 15.74 -16.82 -3.41
C ARG A 38 15.66 -17.68 -2.16
N ARG A 39 15.09 -17.16 -1.07
CA ARG A 39 14.94 -17.83 0.23
C ARG A 39 13.52 -18.31 0.47
N PHE A 40 12.68 -18.30 -0.54
CA PHE A 40 11.27 -18.65 -0.41
C PHE A 40 11.09 -20.14 -0.05
N THR A 41 11.86 -21.01 -0.68
CA THR A 41 11.86 -22.46 -0.40
C THR A 41 12.34 -22.76 1.02
N ASP A 42 13.41 -22.08 1.48
CA ASP A 42 13.96 -22.24 2.83
C ASP A 42 12.95 -21.86 3.93
N ALA A 43 12.01 -20.97 3.61
CA ALA A 43 10.95 -20.52 4.51
C ALA A 43 9.66 -21.36 4.40
N SER A 44 9.66 -22.41 3.57
CA SER A 44 8.55 -23.34 3.42
C SER A 44 8.74 -24.53 4.36
N GLU A 45 7.62 -25.14 4.79
CA GLU A 45 7.70 -26.39 5.55
C GLU A 45 8.30 -27.49 4.67
N PRO A 46 9.23 -28.33 5.21
CA PRO A 46 9.83 -29.40 4.44
C PRO A 46 8.77 -30.46 4.10
N VAL A 47 8.65 -30.77 2.81
CA VAL A 47 7.67 -31.75 2.30
C VAL A 47 8.35 -33.04 1.80
N GLY A 48 9.66 -33.16 1.98
CA GLY A 48 10.49 -34.30 1.53
C GLY A 48 11.25 -33.99 0.25
N GLU A 49 12.47 -34.55 0.15
CA GLU A 49 13.43 -34.19 -0.91
C GLU A 49 12.93 -34.49 -2.34
N GLU A 50 12.19 -35.59 -2.54
CA GLU A 50 11.62 -35.93 -3.86
C GLU A 50 10.55 -34.94 -4.30
N VAL A 51 9.72 -34.45 -3.37
CA VAL A 51 8.66 -33.47 -3.64
C VAL A 51 9.27 -32.09 -3.88
N GLU A 52 10.29 -31.72 -3.12
CA GLU A 52 11.03 -30.47 -3.28
C GLU A 52 11.76 -30.41 -4.61
N ALA A 53 12.40 -31.50 -5.04
CA ALA A 53 13.09 -31.59 -6.33
C ALA A 53 12.13 -31.47 -7.53
N ALA A 54 10.89 -31.95 -7.38
CA ALA A 54 9.84 -31.88 -8.40
C ALA A 54 9.02 -30.59 -8.36
N ALA A 55 9.17 -29.77 -7.32
CA ALA A 55 8.33 -28.59 -7.08
C ALA A 55 8.68 -27.39 -7.97
N VAL A 56 8.09 -27.32 -9.16
CA VAL A 56 8.24 -26.18 -10.08
C VAL A 56 7.57 -24.90 -9.55
N SER A 57 6.54 -25.02 -8.74
CA SER A 57 5.76 -23.89 -8.18
C SER A 57 6.54 -23.03 -7.18
N THR A 58 7.57 -23.57 -6.55
CA THR A 58 8.44 -22.87 -5.57
C THR A 58 9.71 -22.32 -6.20
N SER A 59 9.93 -22.49 -7.50
CA SER A 59 11.07 -21.90 -8.18
C SER A 59 11.06 -20.37 -8.06
N LYS A 60 12.23 -19.74 -7.97
CA LYS A 60 12.40 -18.28 -7.88
C LYS A 60 11.54 -17.53 -8.92
N SER A 61 11.49 -18.02 -10.14
CA SER A 61 10.73 -17.38 -11.23
C SER A 61 9.21 -17.57 -11.05
N ALA A 62 8.77 -18.73 -10.56
CA ALA A 62 7.35 -18.97 -10.28
C ALA A 62 6.87 -18.10 -9.13
N VAL A 63 7.62 -18.05 -8.01
CA VAL A 63 7.33 -17.18 -6.85
C VAL A 63 7.28 -15.71 -7.28
N SER A 64 8.23 -15.24 -8.07
CA SER A 64 8.26 -13.86 -8.56
C SER A 64 7.03 -13.54 -9.42
N ARG A 65 6.67 -14.41 -10.37
CA ARG A 65 5.48 -14.21 -11.21
C ARG A 65 4.20 -14.20 -10.39
N GLU A 66 4.06 -15.12 -9.44
CA GLU A 66 2.89 -15.19 -8.58
C GLU A 66 2.77 -13.94 -7.70
N PHE A 67 3.87 -13.48 -7.10
CA PHE A 67 3.90 -12.23 -6.33
C PHE A 67 3.46 -11.03 -7.17
N VAL A 68 4.01 -10.88 -8.39
CA VAL A 68 3.62 -9.79 -9.31
C VAL A 68 2.15 -9.89 -9.69
N ALA A 69 1.63 -11.08 -10.00
CA ALA A 69 0.23 -11.27 -10.35
C ALA A 69 -0.69 -10.87 -9.18
N ARG A 70 -0.42 -11.35 -7.96
CA ARG A 70 -1.22 -11.02 -6.77
C ARG A 70 -1.15 -9.55 -6.39
N THR A 71 0.03 -8.94 -6.50
CA THR A 71 0.17 -7.49 -6.26
C THR A 71 -0.63 -6.69 -7.28
N ARG A 72 -0.62 -7.09 -8.55
CA ARG A 72 -1.43 -6.45 -9.60
C ARG A 72 -2.92 -6.56 -9.31
N ASP A 73 -3.40 -7.72 -8.88
CA ASP A 73 -4.81 -7.93 -8.56
C ASP A 73 -5.23 -7.10 -7.34
N ALA A 74 -4.42 -7.09 -6.28
CA ALA A 74 -4.65 -6.26 -5.11
C ALA A 74 -4.65 -4.75 -5.43
N MET A 75 -3.74 -4.30 -6.31
CA MET A 75 -3.73 -2.92 -6.79
C MET A 75 -4.97 -2.60 -7.62
N ARG A 76 -5.40 -3.51 -8.47
CA ARG A 76 -6.63 -3.32 -9.26
C ARG A 76 -7.84 -3.20 -8.35
N GLU A 77 -7.99 -4.07 -7.36
CA GLU A 77 -9.05 -3.98 -6.36
C GLU A 77 -9.02 -2.65 -5.62
N LEU A 78 -7.85 -2.24 -5.12
CA LEU A 78 -7.67 -0.96 -4.44
C LEU A 78 -8.11 0.23 -5.33
N MET A 79 -7.69 0.25 -6.59
CA MET A 79 -7.91 1.37 -7.51
C MET A 79 -9.32 1.42 -8.10
N HIS A 80 -10.11 0.33 -7.97
CA HIS A 80 -11.50 0.29 -8.47
C HIS A 80 -12.54 0.21 -7.35
N ARG A 81 -12.10 0.15 -6.09
CA ARG A 81 -13.00 0.08 -4.94
C ARG A 81 -13.90 1.30 -4.87
N ASP A 82 -15.20 1.09 -4.71
CA ASP A 82 -16.17 2.14 -4.42
C ASP A 82 -15.86 2.81 -3.08
N LEU A 83 -15.94 4.12 -3.04
CA LEU A 83 -15.66 4.94 -1.86
C LEU A 83 -16.91 5.72 -1.39
N GLY A 84 -18.07 5.47 -1.94
CA GLY A 84 -19.31 6.20 -1.64
C GLY A 84 -19.72 6.14 -0.17
N ASP A 85 -19.49 5.00 0.47
CA ASP A 85 -19.80 4.79 1.89
C ASP A 85 -18.64 5.16 2.83
N VAL A 86 -17.49 5.57 2.29
CA VAL A 86 -16.31 5.89 3.09
C VAL A 86 -16.47 7.24 3.76
N ARG A 87 -16.41 7.26 5.10
CA ARG A 87 -16.45 8.49 5.91
C ARG A 87 -15.09 8.71 6.56
N LEU A 88 -14.44 9.81 6.20
CA LEU A 88 -13.08 10.14 6.63
C LEU A 88 -13.07 11.27 7.64
N ALA A 89 -12.33 11.06 8.73
CA ALA A 89 -11.88 12.13 9.62
C ALA A 89 -10.68 12.87 9.01
N ALA A 90 -9.76 12.12 8.37
CA ALA A 90 -8.60 12.71 7.71
C ALA A 90 -8.21 11.96 6.44
N LEU A 91 -7.63 12.68 5.49
CA LEU A 91 -6.98 12.18 4.29
C LEU A 91 -5.51 12.60 4.28
N MET A 92 -4.63 11.64 4.40
CA MET A 92 -3.18 11.83 4.35
C MET A 92 -2.69 11.62 2.92
N ILE A 93 -1.89 12.54 2.41
CA ILE A 93 -1.32 12.47 1.06
C ILE A 93 0.19 12.68 1.18
N ASP A 94 0.95 11.76 0.63
CA ASP A 94 2.42 11.79 0.66
C ASP A 94 3.01 11.27 -0.64
N GLY A 95 4.16 11.82 -1.01
CA GLY A 95 4.96 11.36 -2.15
C GLY A 95 6.07 10.43 -1.70
N LEU A 96 6.20 9.28 -2.35
CA LEU A 96 7.29 8.33 -2.14
C LEU A 96 8.15 8.24 -3.39
N ASP A 97 9.47 8.30 -3.22
CA ASP A 97 10.40 7.92 -4.29
C ASP A 97 10.63 6.40 -4.26
N LEU A 98 10.27 5.75 -5.34
CA LEU A 98 10.50 4.32 -5.56
C LEU A 98 11.43 4.13 -6.77
N ARG A 99 12.74 4.12 -6.52
CA ARG A 99 13.77 3.92 -7.56
C ARG A 99 13.69 4.95 -8.69
N GLY A 100 13.59 6.24 -8.34
CA GLY A 100 13.54 7.35 -9.28
C GLY A 100 12.16 7.56 -9.93
N ARG A 101 11.12 6.92 -9.38
CA ARG A 101 9.72 7.17 -9.73
C ARG A 101 8.99 7.70 -8.52
N THR A 102 8.31 8.81 -8.68
CA THR A 102 7.49 9.38 -7.62
C THR A 102 6.11 8.74 -7.63
N VAL A 103 5.70 8.16 -6.51
CA VAL A 103 4.35 7.63 -6.31
C VAL A 103 3.67 8.45 -5.23
N VAL A 104 2.58 9.11 -5.58
CA VAL A 104 1.73 9.82 -4.61
C VAL A 104 0.70 8.83 -4.06
N ILE A 105 0.60 8.75 -2.75
CA ILE A 105 -0.28 7.81 -2.02
C ILE A 105 -1.32 8.59 -1.25
N ALA A 106 -2.56 8.09 -1.27
CA ALA A 106 -3.67 8.56 -0.46
C ALA A 106 -4.02 7.51 0.61
N LEU A 107 -3.93 7.90 1.88
CA LEU A 107 -4.29 7.10 3.05
C LEU A 107 -5.39 7.82 3.82
N GLY A 108 -6.58 7.24 3.87
CA GLY A 108 -7.69 7.72 4.68
C GLY A 108 -7.56 7.26 6.14
N VAL A 109 -8.07 8.08 7.06
CA VAL A 109 -8.39 7.68 8.42
C VAL A 109 -9.89 7.88 8.58
N SER A 110 -10.62 6.78 8.77
CA SER A 110 -12.08 6.84 8.93
C SER A 110 -12.48 7.52 10.24
N THR A 111 -13.74 7.88 10.36
CA THR A 111 -14.32 8.39 11.61
C THR A 111 -14.21 7.40 12.77
N ASP A 112 -14.10 6.09 12.45
CA ASP A 112 -13.89 5.01 13.42
C ASP A 112 -12.40 4.73 13.69
N SER A 113 -11.50 5.64 13.28
CA SER A 113 -10.05 5.56 13.46
C SER A 113 -9.36 4.41 12.71
N VAL A 114 -9.99 3.85 11.68
CA VAL A 114 -9.40 2.82 10.82
C VAL A 114 -8.60 3.47 9.71
N LYS A 115 -7.38 2.97 9.48
CA LYS A 115 -6.54 3.41 8.36
C LYS A 115 -6.92 2.64 7.10
N LEU A 116 -7.26 3.37 6.05
CA LEU A 116 -7.73 2.83 4.78
C LEU A 116 -6.83 3.30 3.64
N PRO A 117 -6.06 2.43 2.99
CA PRO A 117 -5.44 2.78 1.72
C PRO A 117 -6.53 3.11 0.71
N LEU A 118 -6.45 4.26 0.05
CA LEU A 118 -7.48 4.70 -0.89
C LEU A 118 -7.02 4.65 -2.34
N GLY A 119 -5.74 4.87 -2.59
CA GLY A 119 -5.17 4.80 -3.93
C GLY A 119 -3.74 5.29 -3.98
N SER A 120 -3.13 5.11 -5.14
CA SER A 120 -1.79 5.60 -5.46
C SER A 120 -1.73 6.02 -6.91
N TRP A 121 -0.88 7.02 -7.21
CA TRP A 121 -0.70 7.52 -8.57
C TRP A 121 0.78 7.72 -8.86
N GLU A 122 1.26 7.14 -9.95
CA GLU A 122 2.64 7.28 -10.38
C GLU A 122 2.82 8.51 -11.26
N GLY A 123 3.88 9.27 -11.05
CA GLY A 123 4.29 10.37 -11.89
C GLY A 123 5.81 10.48 -12.00
N SER A 124 6.30 11.27 -12.94
CA SER A 124 7.74 11.53 -13.08
C SER A 124 8.29 12.44 -11.99
N THR A 125 7.43 13.25 -11.39
CA THR A 125 7.73 14.16 -10.29
C THR A 125 6.50 14.37 -9.43
N GLU A 126 6.68 14.72 -8.16
CA GLU A 126 5.59 15.17 -7.30
C GLU A 126 5.14 16.57 -7.75
N ASN A 127 4.10 16.62 -8.58
CA ASN A 127 3.54 17.85 -9.07
C ASN A 127 2.02 17.94 -8.84
N ALA A 128 1.46 19.14 -9.00
CA ALA A 128 0.04 19.37 -8.79
C ALA A 128 -0.85 18.54 -9.74
N THR A 129 -0.39 18.21 -10.94
CA THR A 129 -1.14 17.42 -11.92
C THR A 129 -1.34 15.99 -11.43
N VAL A 130 -0.27 15.32 -10.96
CA VAL A 130 -0.32 13.96 -10.44
C VAL A 130 -1.21 13.89 -9.20
N ALA A 131 -1.04 14.83 -8.27
CA ALA A 131 -1.87 14.90 -7.07
C ALA A 131 -3.35 15.20 -7.40
N THR A 132 -3.61 16.09 -8.35
CA THR A 132 -4.99 16.37 -8.81
C THR A 132 -5.62 15.14 -9.45
N ALA A 133 -4.88 14.41 -10.29
CA ALA A 133 -5.38 13.19 -10.91
C ALA A 133 -5.78 12.14 -9.86
N LEU A 134 -4.92 11.91 -8.84
CA LEU A 134 -5.25 11.02 -7.73
C LEU A 134 -6.52 11.47 -6.99
N LEU A 135 -6.62 12.74 -6.61
CA LEU A 135 -7.76 13.25 -5.85
C LEU A 135 -9.06 13.23 -6.68
N THR A 136 -8.98 13.50 -7.98
CA THR A 136 -10.11 13.38 -8.90
C THR A 136 -10.56 11.94 -9.05
N ASP A 137 -9.63 10.99 -9.09
CA ASP A 137 -9.95 9.56 -9.09
C ASP A 137 -10.69 9.15 -7.80
N LEU A 138 -10.26 9.63 -6.62
CA LEU A 138 -10.96 9.33 -5.37
C LEU A 138 -12.41 9.85 -5.38
N THR A 139 -12.63 11.07 -5.82
CA THR A 139 -14.00 11.63 -5.94
C THR A 139 -14.80 10.93 -7.02
N GLY A 140 -14.18 10.56 -8.15
CA GLY A 140 -14.81 9.78 -9.22
C GLY A 140 -15.26 8.38 -8.78
N ARG A 141 -14.59 7.81 -7.75
CA ARG A 141 -15.00 6.55 -7.11
C ARG A 141 -15.97 6.72 -5.95
N GLY A 142 -16.56 7.91 -5.81
CA GLY A 142 -17.63 8.18 -4.85
C GLY A 142 -17.20 8.84 -3.54
N LEU A 143 -15.91 9.14 -3.32
CA LEU A 143 -15.52 9.85 -2.11
C LEU A 143 -16.17 11.24 -2.09
N ASP A 144 -17.02 11.47 -1.10
CA ASP A 144 -17.77 12.73 -0.97
C ASP A 144 -16.83 13.91 -0.64
N PRO A 145 -16.68 14.90 -1.54
CA PRO A 145 -15.83 16.05 -1.27
C PRO A 145 -16.39 16.98 -0.19
N ALA A 146 -17.69 16.90 0.13
CA ALA A 146 -18.35 17.76 1.08
C ALA A 146 -18.31 17.25 2.53
N GLN A 147 -17.75 16.04 2.78
CA GLN A 147 -17.77 15.42 4.11
C GLN A 147 -16.90 16.11 5.19
N GLY A 148 -16.16 17.17 4.84
CA GLY A 148 -15.50 18.03 5.81
C GLY A 148 -14.22 17.43 6.46
N MET A 149 -13.54 16.49 5.81
CA MET A 149 -12.32 15.85 6.29
C MET A 149 -11.11 16.79 6.42
N LEU A 150 -10.14 16.43 7.27
CA LEU A 150 -8.86 17.10 7.40
C LEU A 150 -7.83 16.51 6.41
N PHE A 151 -7.21 17.34 5.60
CA PHE A 151 -6.08 16.93 4.74
C PHE A 151 -4.77 17.08 5.48
N VAL A 152 -3.95 16.02 5.51
CA VAL A 152 -2.62 16.03 6.11
C VAL A 152 -1.57 15.79 5.03
N ILE A 153 -0.69 16.79 4.81
CA ILE A 153 0.33 16.76 3.76
C ILE A 153 1.71 17.15 4.31
N ASP A 154 2.77 16.93 3.55
CA ASP A 154 4.14 17.35 3.90
C ASP A 154 4.33 18.87 3.96
N GLY A 155 3.41 19.63 3.40
CA GLY A 155 3.45 21.08 3.25
C GLY A 155 3.83 21.53 1.85
N GLY A 156 3.94 20.61 0.88
CA GLY A 156 4.19 20.91 -0.52
C GLY A 156 3.11 21.81 -1.13
N LYS A 157 3.54 22.83 -1.88
CA LYS A 157 2.62 23.77 -2.56
C LYS A 157 1.78 23.05 -3.63
N ALA A 158 2.35 22.03 -4.27
CA ALA A 158 1.69 21.23 -5.28
C ALA A 158 0.48 20.45 -4.72
N LEU A 159 0.67 19.75 -3.59
CA LEU A 159 -0.41 19.03 -2.92
C LEU A 159 -1.50 19.98 -2.41
N LYS A 160 -1.12 21.10 -1.80
CA LYS A 160 -2.08 22.11 -1.36
C LYS A 160 -2.92 22.67 -2.52
N LYS A 161 -2.29 22.94 -3.67
CA LYS A 161 -3.00 23.40 -4.88
C LYS A 161 -3.98 22.34 -5.38
N ALA A 162 -3.55 21.08 -5.47
CA ALA A 162 -4.39 19.98 -5.92
C ALA A 162 -5.63 19.78 -5.00
N ILE A 163 -5.44 19.82 -3.68
CA ILE A 163 -6.54 19.74 -2.72
C ILE A 163 -7.55 20.85 -2.93
N ARG A 164 -7.11 22.09 -3.07
CA ARG A 164 -8.02 23.22 -3.31
C ARG A 164 -8.74 23.13 -4.64
N THR A 165 -8.07 22.65 -5.68
CA THR A 165 -8.68 22.45 -6.99
C THR A 165 -9.84 21.45 -6.93
N VAL A 166 -9.71 20.35 -6.17
CA VAL A 166 -10.69 19.26 -6.15
C VAL A 166 -11.73 19.43 -5.03
N PHE A 167 -11.30 19.90 -3.84
CA PHE A 167 -12.15 20.01 -2.65
C PHE A 167 -12.53 21.44 -2.26
N GLY A 168 -12.09 22.42 -3.06
CA GLY A 168 -12.41 23.83 -2.83
C GLY A 168 -11.45 24.56 -1.89
N GLU A 169 -11.55 25.89 -1.90
CA GLU A 169 -10.65 26.79 -1.13
C GLU A 169 -10.81 26.66 0.38
N THR A 170 -11.96 26.18 0.87
CA THR A 170 -12.29 25.99 2.29
C THR A 170 -11.74 24.69 2.85
N ALA A 171 -11.10 23.83 2.02
CA ALA A 171 -10.52 22.58 2.47
C ALA A 171 -9.51 22.79 3.62
N ARG A 172 -9.70 22.05 4.71
CA ARG A 172 -8.85 22.14 5.91
C ARG A 172 -7.56 21.38 5.69
N VAL A 173 -6.45 22.08 5.55
CA VAL A 173 -5.14 21.49 5.28
C VAL A 173 -4.20 21.69 6.45
N GLN A 174 -3.71 20.59 7.01
CA GLN A 174 -2.73 20.54 8.08
C GLN A 174 -1.39 20.03 7.56
N ARG A 175 -0.31 20.65 7.97
CA ARG A 175 1.03 20.14 7.68
C ARG A 175 1.36 18.96 8.59
N CYS A 176 1.88 17.88 8.02
CA CYS A 176 2.32 16.70 8.76
C CYS A 176 3.40 17.07 9.79
N ILE A 177 3.16 16.77 11.06
CA ILE A 177 4.07 17.05 12.18
C ILE A 177 5.42 16.36 11.96
N ARG A 178 5.44 15.14 11.43
CA ARG A 178 6.69 14.39 11.17
C ARG A 178 7.55 15.04 10.09
N HIS A 179 6.93 15.51 9.01
CA HIS A 179 7.65 16.27 7.99
C HIS A 179 8.14 17.63 8.52
N LYS A 180 7.32 18.30 9.35
CA LYS A 180 7.74 19.54 9.99
C LYS A 180 8.91 19.32 10.95
N GLU A 181 8.84 18.27 11.80
CA GLU A 181 9.95 17.89 12.70
C GLU A 181 11.25 17.66 11.90
N ARG A 182 11.19 16.83 10.84
CA ARG A 182 12.35 16.56 9.99
C ARG A 182 12.93 17.82 9.40
N ASN A 183 12.10 18.65 8.76
CA ASN A 183 12.56 19.88 8.13
C ASN A 183 13.21 20.86 9.13
N VAL A 184 12.72 20.95 10.36
CA VAL A 184 13.37 21.76 11.39
C VAL A 184 14.71 21.17 11.79
N LEU A 185 14.77 19.86 12.05
CA LEU A 185 16.00 19.19 12.48
C LEU A 185 17.10 19.21 11.42
N ASP A 186 16.75 19.24 10.14
CA ASP A 186 17.73 19.34 9.04
C ASP A 186 18.52 20.65 9.03
N HIS A 187 17.98 21.70 9.64
CA HIS A 187 18.67 22.99 9.83
C HIS A 187 19.51 23.06 11.11
N TRP A 188 19.48 22.00 11.96
CA TRP A 188 20.23 21.96 13.21
C TRP A 188 21.46 21.07 13.11
N PRO A 189 22.59 21.45 13.77
CA PRO A 189 23.75 20.58 13.93
C PRO A 189 23.33 19.22 14.54
N GLU A 190 23.92 18.15 14.06
CA GLU A 190 23.55 16.78 14.46
C GLU A 190 23.52 16.57 15.98
N LYS A 191 24.53 17.11 16.68
CA LYS A 191 24.66 17.05 18.16
C LYS A 191 23.48 17.70 18.90
N GLU A 192 22.85 18.72 18.31
CA GLU A 192 21.75 19.47 18.92
C GLU A 192 20.36 18.93 18.54
N ARG A 193 20.26 18.08 17.52
CA ARG A 193 18.98 17.50 17.02
C ARG A 193 18.17 16.81 18.11
N PRO A 194 18.74 15.98 19.02
CA PRO A 194 17.96 15.33 20.07
C PRO A 194 17.27 16.34 21.01
N LYS A 195 17.98 17.40 21.38
CA LYS A 195 17.46 18.45 22.27
C LYS A 195 16.36 19.27 21.58
N ALA A 196 16.57 19.64 20.31
CA ALA A 196 15.56 20.35 19.51
C ALA A 196 14.30 19.48 19.34
N LYS A 197 14.47 18.20 19.03
CA LYS A 197 13.36 17.23 18.92
C LYS A 197 12.56 17.09 20.20
N ALA A 198 13.21 16.99 21.35
CA ALA A 198 12.54 16.90 22.65
C ALA A 198 11.69 18.16 22.94
N ARG A 199 12.23 19.34 22.64
CA ARG A 199 11.49 20.60 22.80
C ARG A 199 10.28 20.71 21.88
N MET A 200 10.43 20.27 20.62
CA MET A 200 9.31 20.28 19.67
C MET A 200 8.19 19.35 20.14
N ARG A 201 8.54 18.15 20.62
CA ARG A 201 7.55 17.20 21.14
C ARG A 201 6.80 17.75 22.36
N ALA A 202 7.53 18.31 23.33
CA ALA A 202 6.92 18.94 24.49
C ALA A 202 6.01 20.15 24.18
N ALA A 203 6.12 20.73 23.00
CA ALA A 203 5.24 21.82 22.55
C ALA A 203 3.98 21.29 21.79
N TRP A 204 3.95 20.01 21.45
CA TRP A 204 2.83 19.38 20.73
C TRP A 204 1.98 18.47 21.64
N ASP A 205 2.49 18.08 22.80
CA ASP A 205 1.77 17.37 23.86
C ASP A 205 0.94 18.37 24.70
#